data_4dc414839fda9b5741995e98e7be530f
#
_entry.id   4dc414839fda9b5741995e98e7be530f
#
_cell.length_a   1.000
_cell.length_b   1.000
_cell.length_c   1.000
_cell.angle_alpha   90.00
_cell.angle_beta   90.00
_cell.angle_gamma   90.00
#
_symmetry.space_group_name_H-M   'P 1'
#
loop_
_entity.id
_entity.type
_entity.pdbx_description
1 polymer ?
#
loop_
_entity_poly.entity_id
_entity_poly.type
_entity_poly.pdbx_seq_one_letter_code
_entity_poly.pdbx_strand_id
1 'polypeptide(L)'
;GWGELTSINGPIWTLMYEYVANILYLLVLRHLSKIALGILVVLSAILTADLTLHLNIFGLLQEGAANYSVAGGYALTTEQVYIGYTRLLCPFLMGLLLSRIGKKISVPGGFWTTSLMLILMLNMPILGGENGIVDGAYQLVCILVLFPLILTMGAGSKLTGKRSLAFCRFLGNISYPLYITHYPLIYMQTSWKLRYPDAPASTHIMVGVCTLIIAIFIAWAAYKLYDAPVREWLTKHWARKN
;
A
#
# COMPACT_ATOMS: atom_id res chain seq x y z
N GLY A 1 -17.54 14.60 7.72
CA GLY A 1 -18.14 13.99 8.83
C GLY A 1 -17.21 13.20 9.74
N TRP A 2 -17.62 13.14 10.99
CA TRP A 2 -16.91 12.39 12.04
C TRP A 2 -17.12 10.87 11.97
N GLY A 3 -17.64 10.34 10.88
CA GLY A 3 -17.88 8.91 10.65
C GLY A 3 -16.69 8.15 10.05
N GLU A 4 -15.65 8.84 9.66
CA GLU A 4 -14.44 8.23 9.12
C GLU A 4 -13.46 7.90 10.25
N LEU A 5 -12.81 6.74 10.16
CA LEU A 5 -11.84 6.27 11.15
C LEU A 5 -10.67 7.25 11.35
N THR A 6 -10.47 8.20 10.43
CA THR A 6 -9.35 9.14 10.50
C THR A 6 -9.63 10.44 9.74
N SER A 7 -10.16 11.43 10.44
CA SER A 7 -10.48 12.75 9.84
C SER A 7 -9.24 13.63 9.56
N ILE A 8 -8.13 13.45 10.31
CA ILE A 8 -6.93 14.31 10.23
C ILE A 8 -5.87 13.70 9.32
N ASN A 9 -5.76 12.38 9.30
CA ASN A 9 -4.75 11.68 8.50
C ASN A 9 -5.39 10.44 7.86
N GLY A 10 -5.89 10.62 6.65
CA GLY A 10 -6.61 9.60 5.90
C GLY A 10 -5.98 8.20 5.93
N PRO A 11 -4.70 8.03 5.60
CA PRO A 11 -4.07 6.69 5.52
C PRO A 11 -3.97 5.91 6.83
N ILE A 12 -4.13 6.52 8.00
CA ILE A 12 -3.93 5.83 9.30
C ILE A 12 -4.90 4.65 9.49
N TRP A 13 -6.08 4.66 8.86
CA TRP A 13 -7.01 3.53 8.95
C TRP A 13 -6.38 2.21 8.49
N THR A 14 -5.43 2.23 7.54
CA THR A 14 -4.74 1.02 7.09
C THR A 14 -3.88 0.40 8.18
N LEU A 15 -3.32 1.21 9.10
CA LEU A 15 -2.54 0.70 10.23
C LEU A 15 -3.38 -0.17 11.15
N MET A 16 -4.66 0.15 11.34
CA MET A 16 -5.58 -0.70 12.11
C MET A 16 -5.64 -2.10 11.49
N TYR A 17 -5.82 -2.18 10.18
CA TYR A 17 -5.84 -3.46 9.48
C TYR A 17 -4.49 -4.17 9.51
N GLU A 18 -3.37 -3.45 9.47
CA GLU A 18 -2.03 -4.03 9.64
C GLU A 18 -1.85 -4.65 11.03
N TYR A 19 -2.33 -4.00 12.08
CA TYR A 19 -2.34 -4.61 13.43
C TYR A 19 -3.16 -5.89 13.47
N VAL A 20 -4.36 -5.88 12.87
CA VAL A 20 -5.20 -7.09 12.75
C VAL A 20 -4.45 -8.20 12.02
N ALA A 21 -3.81 -7.90 10.88
CA ALA A 21 -3.03 -8.88 10.12
C ALA A 21 -1.88 -9.47 10.95
N ASN A 22 -1.16 -8.63 11.70
CA ASN A 22 -0.06 -9.09 12.56
C ASN A 22 -0.56 -9.96 13.72
N ILE A 23 -1.69 -9.62 14.34
CA ILE A 23 -2.32 -10.45 15.37
C ILE A 23 -2.76 -11.79 14.78
N LEU A 24 -3.43 -11.79 13.63
CA LEU A 24 -3.81 -13.03 12.92
C LEU A 24 -2.59 -13.88 12.57
N TYR A 25 -1.49 -13.25 12.13
CA TYR A 25 -0.24 -13.95 11.86
C TYR A 25 0.30 -14.63 13.13
N LEU A 26 0.39 -13.91 14.23
CA LEU A 26 0.93 -14.45 15.48
C LEU A 26 0.09 -15.58 16.05
N LEU A 27 -1.22 -15.48 15.98
CA LEU A 27 -2.13 -16.44 16.59
C LEU A 27 -2.39 -17.67 15.71
N VAL A 28 -2.53 -17.47 14.40
CA VAL A 28 -3.05 -18.50 13.49
C VAL A 28 -2.13 -18.73 12.29
N LEU A 29 -1.87 -17.71 11.48
CA LEU A 29 -1.31 -17.91 10.15
C LEU A 29 0.10 -18.48 10.15
N ARG A 30 0.89 -18.21 11.17
CA ARG A 30 2.25 -18.76 11.32
C ARG A 30 2.26 -20.29 11.44
N HIS A 31 1.17 -20.88 11.92
CA HIS A 31 1.05 -22.33 12.14
C HIS A 31 0.46 -23.08 10.94
N LEU A 32 -0.11 -22.37 9.96
CA LEU A 32 -0.76 -22.98 8.81
C LEU A 32 0.26 -23.62 7.86
N SER A 33 -0.14 -24.71 7.21
CA SER A 33 0.63 -25.32 6.12
C SER A 33 0.62 -24.44 4.86
N LYS A 34 1.53 -24.72 3.91
CA LYS A 34 1.55 -24.03 2.60
C LYS A 34 0.25 -24.24 1.83
N ILE A 35 -0.35 -25.45 1.95
CA ILE A 35 -1.61 -25.78 1.29
C ILE A 35 -2.75 -24.96 1.88
N ALA A 36 -2.87 -24.92 3.21
CA ALA A 36 -3.90 -24.12 3.88
C ALA A 36 -3.78 -22.63 3.55
N LEU A 37 -2.56 -22.08 3.51
CA LEU A 37 -2.32 -20.71 3.04
C LEU A 37 -2.71 -20.52 1.58
N GLY A 38 -2.42 -21.49 0.72
CA GLY A 38 -2.83 -21.45 -0.70
C GLY A 38 -4.35 -21.39 -0.85
N ILE A 39 -5.08 -22.18 -0.07
CA ILE A 39 -6.56 -22.12 -0.06
C ILE A 39 -7.06 -20.75 0.40
N LEU A 40 -6.49 -20.19 1.47
CA LEU A 40 -6.85 -18.84 1.94
C LEU A 40 -6.53 -17.76 0.91
N VAL A 41 -5.42 -17.87 0.18
CA VAL A 41 -5.08 -16.96 -0.92
C VAL A 41 -6.14 -17.04 -2.03
N VAL A 42 -6.57 -18.25 -2.42
CA VAL A 42 -7.63 -18.40 -3.44
C VAL A 42 -8.94 -17.79 -2.97
N LEU A 43 -9.36 -18.06 -1.73
CA LEU A 43 -10.58 -17.49 -1.17
C LEU A 43 -10.50 -15.94 -1.11
N SER A 44 -9.38 -15.39 -0.65
CA SER A 44 -9.21 -13.93 -0.63
C SER A 44 -9.10 -13.30 -2.03
N ALA A 45 -8.59 -14.04 -3.02
CA ALA A 45 -8.61 -13.62 -4.42
C ALA A 45 -10.04 -13.55 -4.99
N ILE A 46 -10.92 -14.48 -4.61
CA ILE A 46 -12.34 -14.44 -4.97
C ILE A 46 -13.00 -13.18 -4.37
N LEU A 47 -12.73 -12.86 -3.10
CA LEU A 47 -13.23 -11.63 -2.48
C LEU A 47 -12.70 -10.38 -3.20
N THR A 48 -11.44 -10.40 -3.63
CA THR A 48 -10.85 -9.29 -4.40
C THR A 48 -11.52 -9.16 -5.77
N ALA A 49 -11.84 -10.28 -6.44
CA ALA A 49 -12.57 -10.27 -7.70
C ALA A 49 -14.02 -9.77 -7.51
N ASP A 50 -14.68 -10.17 -6.41
CA ASP A 50 -16.02 -9.67 -6.06
C ASP A 50 -16.02 -8.15 -5.95
N LEU A 51 -15.02 -7.58 -5.27
CA LEU A 51 -14.88 -6.15 -5.09
C LEU A 51 -14.53 -5.42 -6.40
N THR A 52 -13.51 -5.90 -7.13
CA THR A 52 -13.01 -5.20 -8.32
C THR A 52 -13.91 -5.33 -9.54
N LEU A 53 -14.63 -6.43 -9.67
CA LEU A 53 -15.58 -6.67 -10.76
C LEU A 53 -17.03 -6.35 -10.37
N HIS A 54 -17.23 -5.87 -9.14
CA HIS A 54 -18.54 -5.52 -8.56
C HIS A 54 -19.58 -6.66 -8.74
N LEU A 55 -19.17 -7.89 -8.45
CA LEU A 55 -20.04 -9.07 -8.59
C LEU A 55 -21.12 -9.11 -7.52
N ASN A 56 -20.89 -8.46 -6.39
CA ASN A 56 -21.78 -8.34 -5.24
C ASN A 56 -22.32 -9.71 -4.74
N ILE A 57 -21.45 -10.71 -4.66
CA ILE A 57 -21.78 -12.09 -4.29
C ILE A 57 -22.48 -12.16 -2.93
N PHE A 58 -22.08 -11.28 -2.00
CA PHE A 58 -22.62 -11.25 -0.63
C PHE A 58 -23.70 -10.18 -0.39
N GLY A 59 -24.06 -9.41 -1.41
CA GLY A 59 -25.01 -8.31 -1.27
C GLY A 59 -24.54 -7.16 -0.36
N LEU A 60 -23.24 -7.01 -0.18
CA LEU A 60 -22.64 -6.01 0.72
C LEU A 60 -22.19 -4.73 0.03
N LEU A 61 -22.03 -4.77 -1.30
CA LEU A 61 -21.59 -3.63 -2.10
C LEU A 61 -22.79 -2.78 -2.50
N GLN A 62 -22.67 -1.48 -2.25
CA GLN A 62 -23.71 -0.50 -2.65
C GLN A 62 -23.31 0.13 -3.99
N GLU A 63 -24.29 0.48 -4.81
CA GLU A 63 -24.05 1.23 -6.04
C GLU A 63 -23.54 2.64 -5.71
N GLY A 64 -22.43 3.04 -6.35
CA GLY A 64 -21.83 4.34 -6.10
C GLY A 64 -20.54 4.57 -6.88
N ALA A 65 -19.87 5.70 -6.60
CA ALA A 65 -18.68 6.16 -7.29
C ALA A 65 -17.44 5.23 -7.16
N ALA A 66 -17.45 4.27 -6.24
CA ALA A 66 -16.35 3.33 -6.00
C ALA A 66 -16.57 1.97 -6.69
N ASN A 67 -17.59 1.82 -7.52
CA ASN A 67 -17.84 0.59 -8.27
C ASN A 67 -16.60 0.22 -9.12
N TYR A 68 -16.34 -1.08 -9.23
CA TYR A 68 -15.19 -1.61 -9.95
C TYR A 68 -13.84 -1.11 -9.43
N SER A 69 -13.71 -0.91 -8.13
CA SER A 69 -12.48 -0.43 -7.51
C SER A 69 -12.25 -1.02 -6.14
N VAL A 70 -10.97 -1.13 -5.74
CA VAL A 70 -10.59 -1.44 -4.36
C VAL A 70 -10.62 -0.20 -3.45
N ALA A 71 -11.12 0.94 -3.89
CA ALA A 71 -11.20 2.13 -3.07
C ALA A 71 -12.20 1.94 -1.92
N GLY A 72 -11.83 2.32 -0.70
CA GLY A 72 -12.70 2.19 0.48
C GLY A 72 -11.99 1.53 1.67
N GLY A 73 -12.77 1.19 2.69
CA GLY A 73 -12.27 0.57 3.92
C GLY A 73 -11.98 1.55 5.06
N TYR A 74 -12.37 2.82 4.92
CA TYR A 74 -12.05 3.90 5.85
C TYR A 74 -13.17 4.28 6.84
N ALA A 75 -14.26 3.53 6.87
CA ALA A 75 -15.36 3.72 7.82
C ALA A 75 -15.79 2.38 8.44
N LEU A 76 -16.55 2.43 9.55
CA LEU A 76 -17.03 1.25 10.27
C LEU A 76 -18.43 0.80 9.79
N THR A 77 -18.80 1.07 8.53
CA THR A 77 -19.99 0.47 7.93
C THR A 77 -19.71 -0.94 7.44
N THR A 78 -20.73 -1.78 7.30
CA THR A 78 -20.58 -3.17 6.87
C THR A 78 -19.83 -3.27 5.53
N GLU A 79 -20.19 -2.44 4.57
CA GLU A 79 -19.52 -2.36 3.27
C GLU A 79 -18.04 -1.97 3.41
N GLN A 80 -17.75 -0.89 4.14
CA GLN A 80 -16.38 -0.39 4.28
C GLN A 80 -15.48 -1.36 5.06
N VAL A 81 -16.02 -2.06 6.04
CA VAL A 81 -15.33 -3.14 6.75
C VAL A 81 -15.04 -4.31 5.80
N TYR A 82 -16.00 -4.71 4.97
CA TYR A 82 -15.80 -5.73 3.95
C TYR A 82 -14.69 -5.35 2.96
N ILE A 83 -14.72 -4.13 2.44
CA ILE A 83 -13.67 -3.60 1.55
C ILE A 83 -12.31 -3.61 2.26
N GLY A 84 -12.24 -3.12 3.49
CA GLY A 84 -10.99 -3.05 4.26
C GLY A 84 -10.34 -4.41 4.49
N TYR A 85 -11.12 -5.43 4.89
CA TYR A 85 -10.60 -6.80 5.06
C TYR A 85 -10.22 -7.44 3.73
N THR A 86 -10.97 -7.23 2.66
CA THR A 86 -10.62 -7.74 1.33
C THR A 86 -9.28 -7.18 0.85
N ARG A 87 -9.08 -5.88 1.01
CA ARG A 87 -7.81 -5.20 0.69
C ARG A 87 -6.62 -5.67 1.53
N LEU A 88 -6.86 -6.03 2.79
CA LEU A 88 -5.84 -6.56 3.68
C LEU A 88 -5.47 -7.99 3.33
N LEU A 89 -6.47 -8.88 3.27
CA LEU A 89 -6.24 -10.33 3.30
C LEU A 89 -5.50 -10.83 2.07
N CYS A 90 -5.91 -10.43 0.87
CA CYS A 90 -5.33 -10.97 -0.35
C CYS A 90 -3.82 -10.67 -0.48
N PRO A 91 -3.35 -9.42 -0.42
CA PRO A 91 -1.92 -9.13 -0.54
C PRO A 91 -1.11 -9.66 0.65
N PHE A 92 -1.68 -9.66 1.86
CA PHE A 92 -0.98 -10.16 3.05
C PHE A 92 -0.77 -11.68 2.99
N LEU A 93 -1.82 -12.45 2.69
CA LEU A 93 -1.73 -13.91 2.56
C LEU A 93 -0.86 -14.32 1.38
N MET A 94 -0.94 -13.60 0.25
CA MET A 94 -0.09 -13.82 -0.91
C MET A 94 1.38 -13.59 -0.57
N GLY A 95 1.70 -12.48 0.10
CA GLY A 95 3.07 -12.19 0.56
C GLY A 95 3.60 -13.27 1.51
N LEU A 96 2.76 -13.74 2.44
CA LEU A 96 3.11 -14.80 3.36
C LEU A 96 3.37 -16.14 2.63
N LEU A 97 2.50 -16.50 1.67
CA LEU A 97 2.67 -17.71 0.86
C LEU A 97 3.96 -17.65 0.03
N LEU A 98 4.21 -16.54 -0.66
CA LEU A 98 5.44 -16.33 -1.44
C LEU A 98 6.70 -16.43 -0.58
N SER A 99 6.67 -15.84 0.62
CA SER A 99 7.77 -15.97 1.60
C SER A 99 8.05 -17.42 1.97
N ARG A 100 7.01 -18.23 2.16
CA ARG A 100 7.16 -19.67 2.52
C ARG A 100 7.55 -20.55 1.34
N ILE A 101 7.16 -20.20 0.12
CA ILE A 101 7.61 -20.88 -1.10
C ILE A 101 9.11 -20.63 -1.30
N GLY A 102 9.58 -19.42 -1.00
CA GLY A 102 10.98 -19.02 -1.05
C GLY A 102 11.55 -18.89 -2.47
N LYS A 103 10.74 -19.09 -3.52
CA LYS A 103 11.18 -18.87 -4.90
C LYS A 103 11.32 -17.39 -5.19
N LYS A 104 12.45 -17.01 -5.75
CA LYS A 104 12.80 -15.64 -6.11
C LYS A 104 13.20 -15.57 -7.56
N ILE A 105 12.88 -14.45 -8.22
CA ILE A 105 13.23 -14.20 -9.63
C ILE A 105 14.33 -13.16 -9.64
N SER A 106 15.52 -13.52 -10.13
CA SER A 106 16.61 -12.55 -10.28
C SER A 106 16.48 -11.85 -11.63
N VAL A 107 16.47 -10.52 -11.62
CA VAL A 107 16.44 -9.71 -12.84
C VAL A 107 17.60 -8.72 -12.85
N PRO A 108 18.17 -8.43 -14.05
CA PRO A 108 19.21 -7.40 -14.19
C PRO A 108 18.67 -6.04 -13.71
N GLY A 109 19.49 -5.28 -12.98
CA GLY A 109 19.10 -3.96 -12.49
C GLY A 109 17.92 -3.94 -11.50
N GLY A 110 17.66 -5.05 -10.83
CA GLY A 110 16.47 -5.39 -10.04
C GLY A 110 15.70 -4.23 -9.41
N PHE A 111 16.36 -3.37 -8.63
CA PHE A 111 15.70 -2.20 -8.04
C PHE A 111 15.10 -1.27 -9.11
N TRP A 112 15.89 -0.89 -10.11
CA TRP A 112 15.43 0.03 -11.16
C TRP A 112 14.35 -0.57 -12.03
N THR A 113 14.49 -1.86 -12.38
CA THR A 113 13.50 -2.59 -13.18
C THR A 113 12.17 -2.69 -12.44
N THR A 114 12.17 -3.09 -11.17
CA THR A 114 10.94 -3.21 -10.38
C THR A 114 10.33 -1.84 -10.07
N SER A 115 11.14 -0.81 -9.84
CA SER A 115 10.65 0.57 -9.66
C SER A 115 10.00 1.11 -10.93
N LEU A 116 10.61 0.87 -12.10
CA LEU A 116 10.02 1.27 -13.38
C LEU A 116 8.68 0.56 -13.63
N MET A 117 8.62 -0.76 -13.38
CA MET A 117 7.38 -1.52 -13.50
C MET A 117 6.28 -0.94 -12.58
N LEU A 118 6.61 -0.62 -11.33
CA LEU A 118 5.66 0.02 -10.41
C LEU A 118 5.19 1.39 -10.92
N ILE A 119 6.11 2.23 -11.40
CA ILE A 119 5.77 3.55 -11.93
C ILE A 119 4.83 3.41 -13.12
N LEU A 120 5.15 2.56 -14.08
CA LEU A 120 4.31 2.35 -15.28
C LEU A 120 2.93 1.82 -14.90
N MET A 121 2.87 0.84 -13.98
CA MET A 121 1.62 0.25 -13.54
C MET A 121 0.74 1.24 -12.77
N LEU A 122 1.31 2.05 -11.87
CA LEU A 122 0.55 3.01 -11.06
C LEU A 122 0.14 4.27 -11.85
N ASN A 123 0.78 4.56 -12.99
CA ASN A 123 0.43 5.67 -13.86
C ASN A 123 -0.43 5.25 -15.06
N MET A 124 -0.97 4.03 -15.07
CA MET A 124 -1.88 3.60 -16.11
C MET A 124 -3.12 4.51 -16.10
N PRO A 125 -3.52 5.09 -17.25
CA PRO A 125 -4.71 5.93 -17.31
C PRO A 125 -5.98 5.10 -17.04
N ILE A 126 -7.03 5.78 -16.62
CA ILE A 126 -8.36 5.18 -16.46
C ILE A 126 -8.88 4.82 -17.85
N LEU A 127 -9.19 3.54 -18.07
CA LEU A 127 -9.56 2.98 -19.37
C LEU A 127 -11.06 2.64 -19.46
N GLY A 128 -11.73 2.48 -18.33
CA GLY A 128 -13.02 1.81 -18.19
C GLY A 128 -14.26 2.58 -18.65
N GLY A 129 -14.14 3.79 -19.18
CA GLY A 129 -15.29 4.58 -19.60
C GLY A 129 -16.34 4.70 -18.48
N GLU A 130 -17.63 4.72 -18.84
CA GLU A 130 -18.74 4.91 -17.86
C GLU A 130 -18.93 3.71 -16.92
N ASN A 131 -18.59 2.50 -17.34
CA ASN A 131 -18.86 1.29 -16.56
C ASN A 131 -17.72 0.85 -15.63
N GLY A 132 -16.50 1.37 -15.80
CA GLY A 132 -15.37 1.10 -14.90
C GLY A 132 -14.86 -0.35 -14.82
N ILE A 133 -15.49 -1.32 -15.47
CA ILE A 133 -15.17 -2.75 -15.37
C ILE A 133 -13.75 -3.06 -15.87
N VAL A 134 -13.26 -2.34 -16.89
CA VAL A 134 -11.90 -2.51 -17.40
C VAL A 134 -10.87 -2.08 -16.37
N ASP A 135 -11.14 -1.00 -15.64
CA ASP A 135 -10.29 -0.53 -14.55
C ASP A 135 -10.30 -1.51 -13.38
N GLY A 136 -11.47 -2.07 -13.06
CA GLY A 136 -11.60 -3.12 -12.05
C GLY A 136 -10.82 -4.39 -12.42
N ALA A 137 -10.93 -4.85 -13.67
CA ALA A 137 -10.17 -5.98 -14.17
C ALA A 137 -8.65 -5.70 -14.17
N TYR A 138 -8.24 -4.48 -14.54
CA TYR A 138 -6.85 -4.06 -14.44
C TYR A 138 -6.33 -4.10 -12.99
N GLN A 139 -7.09 -3.55 -12.04
CA GLN A 139 -6.75 -3.61 -10.62
C GLN A 139 -6.63 -5.05 -10.12
N LEU A 140 -7.54 -5.94 -10.54
CA LEU A 140 -7.49 -7.36 -10.20
C LEU A 140 -6.19 -8.02 -10.68
N VAL A 141 -5.81 -7.78 -11.95
CA VAL A 141 -4.56 -8.29 -12.52
C VAL A 141 -3.35 -7.70 -11.78
N CYS A 142 -3.37 -6.42 -11.44
CA CYS A 142 -2.32 -5.80 -10.65
C CYS A 142 -2.15 -6.50 -9.30
N ILE A 143 -3.22 -6.73 -8.56
CA ILE A 143 -3.18 -7.30 -7.21
C ILE A 143 -2.78 -8.78 -7.24
N LEU A 144 -3.35 -9.57 -8.15
CA LEU A 144 -3.15 -11.01 -8.15
C LEU A 144 -1.89 -11.47 -8.90
N VAL A 145 -1.41 -10.67 -9.86
CA VAL A 145 -0.31 -11.08 -10.74
C VAL A 145 0.88 -10.12 -10.66
N LEU A 146 0.65 -8.83 -10.97
CA LEU A 146 1.77 -7.90 -11.17
C LEU A 146 2.49 -7.57 -9.85
N PHE A 147 1.77 -7.26 -8.77
CA PHE A 147 2.40 -7.00 -7.47
C PHE A 147 3.17 -8.21 -6.92
N PRO A 148 2.62 -9.45 -6.90
CA PRO A 148 3.37 -10.64 -6.51
C PRO A 148 4.60 -10.89 -7.37
N LEU A 149 4.51 -10.65 -8.69
CA LEU A 149 5.64 -10.78 -9.60
C LEU A 149 6.73 -9.77 -9.28
N ILE A 150 6.39 -8.48 -9.16
CA ILE A 150 7.33 -7.41 -8.80
C ILE A 150 7.98 -7.69 -7.44
N LEU A 151 7.22 -8.18 -6.46
CA LEU A 151 7.73 -8.54 -5.15
C LEU A 151 8.78 -9.67 -5.23
N THR A 152 8.50 -10.73 -6.00
CA THR A 152 9.43 -11.86 -6.16
C THR A 152 10.69 -11.46 -6.94
N MET A 153 10.56 -10.56 -7.92
CA MET A 153 11.68 -9.98 -8.66
C MET A 153 12.53 -9.07 -7.78
N GLY A 154 11.91 -8.20 -6.99
CA GLY A 154 12.61 -7.33 -6.05
C GLY A 154 13.37 -8.12 -4.99
N ALA A 155 12.73 -9.15 -4.41
CA ALA A 155 13.33 -10.01 -3.40
C ALA A 155 14.45 -10.93 -3.95
N GLY A 156 14.45 -11.21 -5.26
CA GLY A 156 15.45 -12.03 -5.94
C GLY A 156 16.66 -11.26 -6.46
N SER A 157 16.55 -9.95 -6.55
CA SER A 157 17.54 -9.12 -7.19
C SER A 157 18.60 -8.64 -6.22
N LYS A 158 19.87 -8.64 -6.67
CA LYS A 158 21.00 -8.13 -5.88
C LYS A 158 21.27 -6.68 -6.25
N LEU A 159 21.32 -5.82 -5.26
CA LEU A 159 21.81 -4.45 -5.42
C LEU A 159 23.33 -4.44 -5.45
N THR A 160 23.89 -3.99 -6.57
CA THR A 160 25.32 -3.79 -6.73
C THR A 160 25.62 -2.28 -6.74
N GLY A 161 26.66 -1.88 -6.00
CA GLY A 161 27.10 -0.49 -5.94
C GLY A 161 26.72 0.24 -4.63
N LYS A 162 27.74 0.90 -4.05
CA LYS A 162 27.61 1.62 -2.76
C LYS A 162 26.55 2.73 -2.80
N ARG A 163 26.45 3.47 -3.91
CA ARG A 163 25.50 4.58 -4.07
C ARG A 163 24.06 4.08 -4.14
N SER A 164 23.80 3.04 -4.96
CA SER A 164 22.46 2.44 -5.07
C SER A 164 21.99 1.85 -3.74
N LEU A 165 22.89 1.18 -3.01
CA LEU A 165 22.58 0.63 -1.70
C LEU A 165 22.26 1.72 -0.67
N ALA A 166 23.04 2.84 -0.68
CA ALA A 166 22.79 3.97 0.21
C ALA A 166 21.43 4.63 -0.10
N PHE A 167 21.11 4.81 -1.38
CA PHE A 167 19.84 5.36 -1.82
C PHE A 167 18.65 4.48 -1.42
N CYS A 168 18.73 3.15 -1.64
CA CYS A 168 17.68 2.23 -1.25
C CYS A 168 17.50 2.17 0.28
N ARG A 169 18.59 2.22 1.04
CA ARG A 169 18.53 2.31 2.51
C ARG A 169 17.86 3.61 2.97
N PHE A 170 18.21 4.73 2.32
CA PHE A 170 17.56 6.00 2.61
C PHE A 170 16.05 5.93 2.38
N LEU A 171 15.61 5.47 1.19
CA LEU A 171 14.19 5.31 0.86
C LEU A 171 13.47 4.36 1.83
N GLY A 172 14.09 3.21 2.15
CA GLY A 172 13.53 2.25 3.10
C GLY A 172 13.36 2.84 4.49
N ASN A 173 14.33 3.63 4.96
CA ASN A 173 14.28 4.24 6.28
C ASN A 173 13.20 5.31 6.40
N ILE A 174 12.96 6.09 5.35
CA ILE A 174 11.96 7.17 5.37
C ILE A 174 10.57 6.70 4.93
N SER A 175 10.39 5.49 4.37
CA SER A 175 9.12 5.05 3.77
C SER A 175 7.97 5.06 4.77
N TYR A 176 8.16 4.51 5.96
CA TYR A 176 7.14 4.48 7.01
C TYR A 176 6.86 5.87 7.61
N PRO A 177 7.86 6.67 8.00
CA PRO A 177 7.64 8.06 8.38
C PRO A 177 6.93 8.87 7.30
N LEU A 178 7.31 8.71 6.03
CA LEU A 178 6.65 9.38 4.91
C LEU A 178 5.18 8.99 4.81
N TYR A 179 4.87 7.70 4.92
CA TYR A 179 3.50 7.21 4.88
C TYR A 179 2.61 7.85 5.97
N ILE A 180 3.15 8.07 7.15
CA ILE A 180 2.39 8.65 8.27
C ILE A 180 2.27 10.17 8.14
N THR A 181 3.27 10.86 7.59
CA THR A 181 3.36 12.33 7.68
C THR A 181 2.93 13.08 6.42
N HIS A 182 2.80 12.41 5.26
CA HIS A 182 2.58 13.11 3.98
C HIS A 182 1.14 13.63 3.79
N TYR A 183 0.15 12.97 4.35
CA TYR A 183 -1.26 13.21 4.01
C TYR A 183 -1.79 14.59 4.45
N PRO A 184 -1.43 15.14 5.63
CA PRO A 184 -1.76 16.52 5.97
C PRO A 184 -1.23 17.53 4.94
N LEU A 185 -0.04 17.29 4.35
CA LEU A 185 0.51 18.15 3.30
C LEU A 185 -0.29 18.05 2.00
N ILE A 186 -0.77 16.84 1.66
CA ILE A 186 -1.66 16.64 0.51
C ILE A 186 -2.99 17.39 0.71
N TYR A 187 -3.56 17.37 1.92
CA TYR A 187 -4.76 18.17 2.21
C TYR A 187 -4.51 19.67 2.03
N MET A 188 -3.38 20.17 2.51
CA MET A 188 -3.00 21.58 2.30
C MET A 188 -2.85 21.91 0.80
N GLN A 189 -2.19 21.05 0.03
CA GLN A 189 -2.05 21.20 -1.41
C GLN A 189 -3.40 21.17 -2.13
N THR A 190 -4.28 20.23 -1.77
CA THR A 190 -5.62 20.12 -2.37
C THR A 190 -6.46 21.34 -2.04
N SER A 191 -6.44 21.80 -0.79
CA SER A 191 -7.14 23.03 -0.37
C SER A 191 -6.62 24.26 -1.13
N TRP A 192 -5.30 24.33 -1.35
CA TRP A 192 -4.71 25.39 -2.15
C TRP A 192 -5.19 25.34 -3.61
N LYS A 193 -5.18 24.15 -4.23
CA LYS A 193 -5.67 23.93 -5.60
C LYS A 193 -7.14 24.34 -5.77
N LEU A 194 -7.99 23.99 -4.78
CA LEU A 194 -9.43 24.39 -4.80
C LEU A 194 -9.62 25.88 -4.66
N ARG A 195 -8.72 26.57 -3.96
CA ARG A 195 -8.78 28.05 -3.78
C ARG A 195 -8.27 28.80 -5.01
N TYR A 196 -7.37 28.20 -5.76
CA TYR A 196 -6.75 28.81 -6.95
C TYR A 196 -6.85 27.89 -8.17
N PRO A 197 -8.07 27.57 -8.65
CA PRO A 197 -8.27 26.62 -9.75
C PRO A 197 -7.69 27.13 -11.07
N ASP A 198 -7.69 28.45 -11.28
CA ASP A 198 -7.24 29.11 -12.52
C ASP A 198 -5.73 29.39 -12.54
N ALA A 199 -4.98 28.94 -11.53
CA ALA A 199 -3.54 29.12 -11.50
C ALA A 199 -2.87 28.38 -12.69
N PRO A 200 -1.79 28.94 -13.27
CA PRO A 200 -1.07 28.28 -14.37
C PRO A 200 -0.60 26.88 -14.00
N ALA A 201 -0.57 25.96 -14.97
CA ALA A 201 -0.10 24.60 -14.77
C ALA A 201 1.31 24.53 -14.15
N SER A 202 2.19 25.46 -14.54
CA SER A 202 3.53 25.60 -13.95
C SER A 202 3.51 25.84 -12.43
N THR A 203 2.56 26.66 -11.96
CA THR A 203 2.36 26.93 -10.53
C THR A 203 1.86 25.70 -9.80
N HIS A 204 0.90 24.95 -10.36
CA HIS A 204 0.43 23.69 -9.80
C HIS A 204 1.57 22.66 -9.69
N ILE A 205 2.41 22.54 -10.72
CA ILE A 205 3.58 21.65 -10.71
C ILE A 205 4.58 22.10 -9.64
N MET A 206 4.88 23.40 -9.55
CA MET A 206 5.79 23.94 -8.55
C MET A 206 5.31 23.64 -7.13
N VAL A 207 4.04 23.89 -6.82
CA VAL A 207 3.44 23.59 -5.51
C VAL A 207 3.52 22.09 -5.23
N GLY A 208 3.24 21.24 -6.22
CA GLY A 208 3.36 19.77 -6.08
C GLY A 208 4.80 19.33 -5.75
N VAL A 209 5.78 19.87 -6.47
CA VAL A 209 7.21 19.58 -6.23
C VAL A 209 7.64 20.08 -4.84
N CYS A 210 7.25 21.29 -4.45
CA CYS A 210 7.53 21.79 -3.09
C CYS A 210 6.90 20.91 -2.01
N THR A 211 5.65 20.50 -2.18
CA THR A 211 4.97 19.57 -1.26
C THR A 211 5.72 18.26 -1.12
N LEU A 212 6.18 17.68 -2.23
CA LEU A 212 6.96 16.44 -2.23
C LEU A 212 8.30 16.62 -1.48
N ILE A 213 9.03 17.70 -1.74
CA ILE A 213 10.31 17.99 -1.06
C ILE A 213 10.10 18.16 0.43
N ILE A 214 9.07 18.90 0.85
CA ILE A 214 8.73 19.11 2.26
C ILE A 214 8.34 17.79 2.90
N ALA A 215 7.54 16.95 2.23
CA ALA A 215 7.14 15.63 2.74
C ALA A 215 8.36 14.72 3.00
N ILE A 216 9.30 14.68 2.05
CA ILE A 216 10.55 13.90 2.19
C ILE A 216 11.39 14.45 3.36
N PHE A 217 11.50 15.76 3.49
CA PHE A 217 12.25 16.40 4.58
C PHE A 217 11.64 16.09 5.96
N ILE A 218 10.31 16.22 6.10
CA ILE A 218 9.59 15.88 7.33
C ILE A 218 9.76 14.40 7.67
N ALA A 219 9.63 13.51 6.68
CA ALA A 219 9.81 12.08 6.87
C ALA A 219 11.23 11.73 7.33
N TRP A 220 12.25 12.38 6.74
CA TRP A 220 13.63 12.22 7.15
C TRP A 220 13.88 12.73 8.58
N ALA A 221 13.32 13.88 8.93
CA ALA A 221 13.40 14.43 10.28
C ALA A 221 12.71 13.49 11.30
N ALA A 222 11.50 13.00 11.00
CA ALA A 222 10.78 12.06 11.83
C ALA A 222 11.56 10.73 11.99
N TYR A 223 12.18 10.23 10.94
CA TYR A 223 13.06 9.07 11.03
C TYR A 223 14.24 9.31 11.97
N LYS A 224 14.95 10.42 11.79
CA LYS A 224 16.18 10.73 12.55
C LYS A 224 15.92 11.07 14.00
N LEU A 225 14.88 11.86 14.28
CA LEU A 225 14.63 12.42 15.61
C LEU A 225 13.77 11.51 16.48
N TYR A 226 12.96 10.66 15.87
CA TYR A 226 12.01 9.83 16.61
C TYR A 226 12.15 8.32 16.29
N ASP A 227 11.95 7.89 15.04
CA ASP A 227 11.83 6.48 14.72
C ASP A 227 13.12 5.69 15.02
N ALA A 228 14.27 6.15 14.55
CA ALA A 228 15.54 5.47 14.75
C ALA A 228 15.93 5.39 16.23
N PRO A 229 15.88 6.49 17.03
CA PRO A 229 16.17 6.43 18.47
C PRO A 229 15.23 5.51 19.24
N VAL A 230 13.92 5.56 18.94
CA VAL A 230 12.93 4.71 19.63
C VAL A 230 13.16 3.23 19.33
N ARG A 231 13.40 2.87 18.06
CA ARG A 231 13.73 1.48 17.67
C ARG A 231 15.00 0.99 18.37
N GLU A 232 16.03 1.81 18.43
CA GLU A 232 17.27 1.47 19.10
C GLU A 232 17.06 1.25 20.62
N TRP A 233 16.29 2.13 21.24
CA TRP A 233 15.93 2.01 22.65
C TRP A 233 15.12 0.74 22.94
N LEU A 234 14.09 0.46 22.13
CA LEU A 234 13.28 -0.76 22.23
C LEU A 234 14.14 -2.03 22.05
N THR A 235 15.00 -2.05 21.04
CA THR A 235 15.89 -3.18 20.79
C THR A 235 16.83 -3.43 21.95
N LYS A 236 17.40 -2.40 22.56
CA LYS A 236 18.30 -2.53 23.71
C LYS A 236 17.58 -3.04 24.97
N HIS A 237 16.34 -2.62 25.20
CA HIS A 237 15.65 -2.91 26.44
C HIS A 237 14.78 -4.17 26.39
N TRP A 238 14.23 -4.52 25.22
CA TRP A 238 13.27 -5.60 25.08
C TRP A 238 13.78 -6.81 24.27
N ALA A 239 14.51 -6.60 23.17
CA ALA A 239 14.96 -7.70 22.32
C ALA A 239 16.21 -8.44 22.85
N ARG A 240 16.98 -7.87 23.79
CA ARG A 240 18.16 -8.50 24.41
C ARG A 240 17.85 -9.39 25.63
N LYS A 241 16.60 -9.53 26.03
CA LYS A 241 16.18 -10.34 27.18
C LYS A 241 15.71 -11.76 26.83
N ASN A 242 15.76 -12.13 25.56
CA ASN A 242 15.54 -13.50 25.06
C ASN A 242 16.79 -13.90 24.25
#